data_6206bfd9ff1ddb88d2de44d7054835ef
#
_entry.id   6206bfd9ff1ddb88d2de44d7054835ef
#
_cell.length_a   1.000
_cell.length_b   1.000
_cell.length_c   1.000
_cell.angle_alpha   90.00
_cell.angle_beta   90.00
_cell.angle_gamma   90.00
#
_symmetry.space_group_name_H-M   'P 1'
#
loop_
_entity.id
_entity.type
_entity.pdbx_description
1 polymer ?
#
loop_
_entity_poly.entity_id
_entity_poly.type
_entity_poly.pdbx_seq_one_letter_code
_entity_poly.pdbx_strand_id
1 'polypeptide(L)'
;MKKITLTLLLFLACVAGMAQGSKKLDLKDITSGQYRPTSIRNVVPMPDGEHYTQMNDEGTQITKYSFKTGEPVEVIFDVAKARECDFKHFDSYQFSPDGSKLLIATKTTPIYRRSYTAVHYLYPLKRNDKGVTTNNIIERLSDGGPQQAPVFSPDGTMVAFVRDNNIFLVKTLYGNSESQVTEDGKQNAVLNGIPDWVYEEEFGFNRALEFSADNSMLAFIRFDETEVPSYQF
;
A
#
# COMPACT_ATOMS: atom_id res chain seq x y z
N MET A 1 6.73 70.35 -12.34
CA MET A 1 5.38 69.74 -12.17
C MET A 1 5.30 68.31 -12.67
N LYS A 2 5.71 67.96 -13.90
CA LYS A 2 5.60 66.58 -14.44
C LYS A 2 6.31 65.47 -13.61
N LYS A 3 7.46 65.79 -12.95
CA LYS A 3 8.20 64.81 -12.14
C LYS A 3 7.50 64.47 -10.79
N ILE A 4 6.85 65.46 -10.17
CA ILE A 4 6.12 65.31 -8.93
C ILE A 4 4.85 64.47 -9.13
N THR A 5 4.17 64.68 -10.26
CA THR A 5 2.96 63.93 -10.61
C THR A 5 3.28 62.43 -10.88
N LEU A 6 4.42 62.15 -11.52
CA LEU A 6 4.85 60.77 -11.79
C LEU A 6 5.23 60.02 -10.51
N THR A 7 5.91 60.71 -9.58
CA THR A 7 6.30 60.11 -8.28
C THR A 7 5.05 59.85 -7.40
N LEU A 8 4.04 60.75 -7.44
CA LEU A 8 2.79 60.57 -6.71
C LEU A 8 1.96 59.40 -7.27
N LEU A 9 1.94 59.24 -8.62
CA LEU A 9 1.29 58.08 -9.28
C LEU A 9 1.96 56.74 -8.95
N LEU A 10 3.31 56.71 -8.91
CA LEU A 10 4.04 55.51 -8.49
C LEU A 10 3.78 55.15 -7.02
N PHE A 11 3.70 56.13 -6.14
CA PHE A 11 3.38 55.90 -4.72
C PHE A 11 1.95 55.40 -4.52
N LEU A 12 0.96 55.92 -5.26
CA LEU A 12 -0.40 55.41 -5.25
C LEU A 12 -0.53 53.99 -5.78
N ALA A 13 0.25 53.62 -6.83
CA ALA A 13 0.26 52.29 -7.37
C ALA A 13 0.90 51.26 -6.38
N CYS A 14 1.93 51.66 -5.65
CA CYS A 14 2.51 50.81 -4.59
C CYS A 14 1.57 50.58 -3.40
N VAL A 15 0.82 51.62 -2.99
CA VAL A 15 -0.16 51.50 -1.89
C VAL A 15 -1.37 50.66 -2.29
N ALA A 16 -1.82 50.76 -3.56
CA ALA A 16 -2.90 49.92 -4.08
C ALA A 16 -2.52 48.45 -4.17
N GLY A 17 -1.23 48.15 -4.44
CA GLY A 17 -0.71 46.77 -4.44
C GLY A 17 -0.65 46.14 -3.04
N MET A 18 -0.60 46.91 -1.97
CA MET A 18 -0.59 46.42 -0.58
C MET A 18 -2.01 46.30 0.02
N ALA A 19 -3.04 46.76 -0.67
CA ALA A 19 -4.43 46.71 -0.24
C ALA A 19 -5.16 45.41 -0.69
N GLN A 20 -4.46 44.36 -1.04
CA GLN A 20 -5.10 43.05 -1.13
C GLN A 20 -5.46 42.62 0.30
N GLY A 21 -6.72 42.89 0.64
CA GLY A 21 -7.30 42.57 1.92
C GLY A 21 -7.02 41.09 2.20
N SER A 22 -6.25 40.78 3.26
CA SER A 22 -6.07 39.42 3.73
C SER A 22 -7.46 38.85 4.01
N LYS A 23 -7.87 37.86 3.18
CA LYS A 23 -9.11 37.14 3.42
C LYS A 23 -9.04 36.55 4.82
N LYS A 24 -9.94 36.96 5.70
CA LYS A 24 -10.03 36.34 7.04
C LYS A 24 -10.49 34.94 6.87
N LEU A 25 -9.73 34.01 7.48
CA LEU A 25 -10.12 32.61 7.58
C LEU A 25 -11.38 32.51 8.42
N ASP A 26 -12.41 31.87 7.92
CA ASP A 26 -13.58 31.50 8.70
C ASP A 26 -13.68 29.97 8.88
N LEU A 27 -14.53 29.54 9.79
CA LEU A 27 -14.71 28.12 10.09
C LEU A 27 -15.18 27.33 8.86
N LYS A 28 -16.02 27.92 8.03
CA LYS A 28 -16.53 27.32 6.81
C LYS A 28 -15.42 27.07 5.79
N ASP A 29 -14.52 28.02 5.60
CA ASP A 29 -13.36 27.87 4.71
C ASP A 29 -12.44 26.72 5.17
N ILE A 30 -12.23 26.59 6.48
CA ILE A 30 -11.39 25.53 7.07
C ILE A 30 -12.06 24.16 6.91
N THR A 31 -13.34 24.04 7.23
CA THR A 31 -14.08 22.78 7.22
C THR A 31 -14.48 22.31 5.83
N SER A 32 -14.59 23.22 4.84
CA SER A 32 -14.93 22.89 3.45
C SER A 32 -13.86 22.08 2.71
N GLY A 33 -12.64 21.99 3.26
CA GLY A 33 -11.51 21.37 2.58
C GLY A 33 -10.84 22.26 1.51
N GLN A 34 -11.23 23.53 1.40
CA GLN A 34 -10.68 24.49 0.43
C GLN A 34 -9.15 24.64 0.53
N TYR A 35 -8.59 24.46 1.72
CA TYR A 35 -7.15 24.55 1.98
C TYR A 35 -6.45 23.19 2.07
N ARG A 36 -7.12 22.11 1.67
CA ARG A 36 -6.45 20.81 1.61
C ARG A 36 -5.38 20.83 0.52
N PRO A 37 -4.14 20.47 0.82
CA PRO A 37 -3.11 20.42 -0.20
C PRO A 37 -3.42 19.29 -1.20
N THR A 38 -3.13 19.54 -2.46
CA THR A 38 -3.09 18.47 -3.45
C THR A 38 -1.87 17.59 -3.15
N SER A 39 -2.08 16.31 -2.97
CA SER A 39 -1.00 15.36 -2.73
C SER A 39 -1.03 14.26 -3.78
N ILE A 40 0.15 13.80 -4.17
CA ILE A 40 0.29 12.58 -4.97
C ILE A 40 0.12 11.41 -4.00
N ARG A 41 -0.80 10.50 -4.31
CA ARG A 41 -1.12 9.34 -3.46
C ARG A 41 -0.69 8.04 -4.13
N ASN A 42 -0.47 7.01 -3.32
CA ASN A 42 -0.24 5.64 -3.78
C ASN A 42 0.94 5.50 -4.78
N VAL A 43 2.00 6.26 -4.56
CA VAL A 43 3.22 6.18 -5.37
C VAL A 43 4.10 5.06 -4.84
N VAL A 44 4.41 4.09 -5.68
CA VAL A 44 5.33 2.99 -5.38
C VAL A 44 6.54 3.10 -6.31
N PRO A 45 7.74 3.42 -5.79
CA PRO A 45 8.96 3.45 -6.60
C PRO A 45 9.27 2.07 -7.19
N MET A 46 9.78 2.04 -8.42
CA MET A 46 10.26 0.81 -9.03
C MET A 46 11.77 0.62 -8.78
N PRO A 47 12.25 -0.64 -8.75
CA PRO A 47 13.67 -0.93 -8.49
C PRO A 47 14.64 -0.34 -9.52
N ASP A 48 14.17 0.02 -10.72
CA ASP A 48 14.99 0.61 -11.79
C ASP A 48 15.44 2.05 -11.48
N GLY A 49 14.86 2.70 -10.45
CA GLY A 49 15.17 4.07 -10.06
C GLY A 49 14.72 5.16 -11.07
N GLU A 50 14.12 4.78 -12.19
CA GLU A 50 13.69 5.67 -13.27
C GLU A 50 12.17 5.84 -13.31
N HIS A 51 11.45 4.90 -12.70
CA HIS A 51 10.00 4.83 -12.78
C HIS A 51 9.35 4.65 -11.40
N TYR A 52 8.09 5.03 -11.35
CA TYR A 52 7.19 4.72 -10.24
C TYR A 52 5.86 4.20 -10.80
N THR A 53 5.09 3.57 -9.95
CA THR A 53 3.72 3.16 -10.29
C THR A 53 2.73 3.86 -9.39
N GLN A 54 1.53 4.02 -9.90
CA GLN A 54 0.41 4.62 -9.17
C GLN A 54 -0.88 3.88 -9.49
N MET A 55 -1.66 3.64 -8.46
CA MET A 55 -3.04 3.16 -8.60
C MET A 55 -3.95 4.35 -8.92
N ASN A 56 -4.91 4.18 -9.83
CA ASN A 56 -5.94 5.20 -10.09
C ASN A 56 -6.91 5.32 -8.90
N ASP A 57 -7.67 6.41 -8.84
CA ASP A 57 -8.57 6.68 -7.72
C ASP A 57 -9.71 5.67 -7.59
N GLU A 58 -10.10 5.00 -8.69
CA GLU A 58 -11.12 3.96 -8.71
C GLU A 58 -10.60 2.59 -8.24
N GLY A 59 -9.29 2.43 -8.03
CA GLY A 59 -8.68 1.16 -7.65
C GLY A 59 -8.84 0.07 -8.71
N THR A 60 -8.76 0.44 -9.99
CA THR A 60 -8.99 -0.49 -11.11
C THR A 60 -7.76 -0.69 -11.99
N GLN A 61 -6.80 0.24 -11.93
CA GLN A 61 -5.59 0.20 -12.76
C GLN A 61 -4.35 0.59 -11.97
N ILE A 62 -3.22 0.00 -12.36
CA ILE A 62 -1.88 0.40 -11.93
C ILE A 62 -1.13 0.88 -13.17
N THR A 63 -0.72 2.14 -13.16
CA THR A 63 0.01 2.76 -14.27
C THR A 63 1.45 3.06 -13.85
N LYS A 64 2.39 2.76 -14.74
CA LYS A 64 3.81 3.10 -14.62
C LYS A 64 4.05 4.48 -15.19
N TYR A 65 4.80 5.30 -14.47
CA TYR A 65 5.17 6.67 -14.81
C TYR A 65 6.69 6.83 -14.81
N SER A 66 7.18 7.81 -15.58
CA SER A 66 8.58 8.20 -15.56
C SER A 66 8.81 9.27 -14.49
N PHE A 67 9.81 9.09 -13.61
CA PHE A 67 10.25 10.14 -12.68
C PHE A 67 10.77 11.38 -13.41
N LYS A 68 11.38 11.20 -14.59
CA LYS A 68 11.96 12.30 -15.35
C LYS A 68 10.93 13.25 -15.93
N THR A 69 9.79 12.71 -16.42
CA THR A 69 8.80 13.51 -17.16
C THR A 69 7.49 13.67 -16.41
N GLY A 70 7.20 12.79 -15.45
CA GLY A 70 5.87 12.68 -14.80
C GLY A 70 4.81 12.04 -15.70
N GLU A 71 5.16 11.68 -16.94
CA GLU A 71 4.21 11.15 -17.90
C GLU A 71 3.99 9.65 -17.73
N PRO A 72 2.77 9.14 -18.06
CA PRO A 72 2.48 7.71 -18.03
C PRO A 72 3.27 6.99 -19.13
N VAL A 73 3.83 5.84 -18.79
CA VAL A 73 4.58 4.98 -19.72
C VAL A 73 3.71 3.81 -20.18
N GLU A 74 3.05 3.13 -19.24
CA GLU A 74 2.22 1.97 -19.55
C GLU A 74 1.29 1.61 -18.38
N VAL A 75 0.19 0.92 -18.69
CA VAL A 75 -0.68 0.27 -17.70
C VAL A 75 -0.14 -1.13 -17.45
N ILE A 76 0.33 -1.42 -16.23
CA ILE A 76 0.91 -2.71 -15.87
C ILE A 76 -0.12 -3.70 -15.33
N PHE A 77 -1.24 -3.19 -14.79
CA PHE A 77 -2.38 -4.00 -14.34
C PHE A 77 -3.69 -3.26 -14.64
N ASP A 78 -4.70 -4.01 -15.07
CA ASP A 78 -6.04 -3.50 -15.35
C ASP A 78 -7.05 -4.60 -15.01
N VAL A 79 -7.93 -4.34 -14.07
CA VAL A 79 -8.98 -5.28 -13.63
C VAL A 79 -9.83 -5.77 -14.81
N ALA A 80 -10.13 -4.89 -15.78
CA ALA A 80 -10.95 -5.24 -16.94
C ALA A 80 -10.25 -6.18 -17.94
N LYS A 81 -8.91 -6.28 -17.89
CA LYS A 81 -8.08 -7.11 -18.76
C LYS A 81 -7.52 -8.34 -18.08
N ALA A 82 -7.50 -8.37 -16.75
CA ALA A 82 -7.05 -9.52 -16.00
C ALA A 82 -8.06 -10.67 -16.14
N ARG A 83 -7.54 -11.85 -16.48
CA ARG A 83 -8.35 -13.06 -16.59
C ARG A 83 -8.54 -13.69 -15.22
N GLU A 84 -9.69 -14.33 -15.01
CA GLU A 84 -10.07 -14.99 -13.76
C GLU A 84 -10.17 -14.03 -12.57
N CYS A 85 -10.37 -12.73 -12.86
CA CYS A 85 -10.52 -11.70 -11.87
C CYS A 85 -11.96 -11.69 -11.33
N ASP A 86 -12.14 -11.96 -10.03
CA ASP A 86 -13.45 -12.01 -9.36
C ASP A 86 -13.76 -10.75 -8.51
N PHE A 87 -12.97 -9.69 -8.67
CA PHE A 87 -13.19 -8.40 -8.02
C PHE A 87 -13.29 -7.25 -9.04
N LYS A 88 -13.89 -6.15 -8.63
CA LYS A 88 -14.08 -4.96 -9.47
C LYS A 88 -13.11 -3.83 -9.18
N HIS A 89 -12.56 -3.80 -7.97
CA HIS A 89 -11.57 -2.82 -7.51
C HIS A 89 -10.68 -3.48 -6.48
N PHE A 90 -9.50 -2.91 -6.28
CA PHE A 90 -8.52 -3.32 -5.28
C PHE A 90 -8.11 -2.13 -4.42
N ASP A 91 -7.62 -2.42 -3.21
CA ASP A 91 -7.36 -1.42 -2.18
C ASP A 91 -5.88 -1.01 -2.13
N SER A 92 -4.98 -1.96 -2.42
CA SER A 92 -3.53 -1.73 -2.46
C SER A 92 -2.80 -2.83 -3.24
N TYR A 93 -1.51 -2.61 -3.49
CA TYR A 93 -0.65 -3.58 -4.14
C TYR A 93 0.80 -3.45 -3.66
N GLN A 94 1.57 -4.51 -3.85
CA GLN A 94 3.02 -4.52 -3.66
C GLN A 94 3.69 -5.38 -4.74
N PHE A 95 4.92 -5.04 -5.09
CA PHE A 95 5.74 -5.85 -5.98
C PHE A 95 6.42 -6.98 -5.21
N SER A 96 6.61 -8.13 -5.86
CA SER A 96 7.62 -9.07 -5.42
C SER A 96 9.02 -8.43 -5.52
N PRO A 97 9.99 -8.81 -4.66
CA PRO A 97 11.33 -8.22 -4.69
C PRO A 97 12.04 -8.36 -6.03
N ASP A 98 11.78 -9.44 -6.76
CA ASP A 98 12.31 -9.69 -8.11
C ASP A 98 11.55 -8.94 -9.23
N GLY A 99 10.49 -8.17 -8.87
CA GLY A 99 9.66 -7.41 -9.81
C GLY A 99 8.82 -8.27 -10.76
N SER A 100 8.73 -9.57 -10.55
CA SER A 100 8.03 -10.50 -11.47
C SER A 100 6.55 -10.65 -11.18
N LYS A 101 6.08 -10.19 -10.02
CA LYS A 101 4.68 -10.36 -9.58
C LYS A 101 4.17 -9.11 -8.84
N LEU A 102 2.85 -8.96 -8.87
CA LEU A 102 2.11 -8.10 -7.95
C LEU A 102 1.36 -8.98 -6.94
N LEU A 103 1.36 -8.55 -5.70
CA LEU A 103 0.42 -9.00 -4.68
C LEU A 103 -0.61 -7.88 -4.50
N ILE A 104 -1.86 -8.17 -4.85
CA ILE A 104 -2.96 -7.21 -4.89
C ILE A 104 -3.90 -7.52 -3.73
N ALA A 105 -4.22 -6.51 -2.92
CA ALA A 105 -5.13 -6.62 -1.78
C ALA A 105 -6.52 -6.08 -2.13
N THR A 106 -7.54 -6.84 -1.75
CA THR A 106 -8.95 -6.49 -1.93
C THR A 106 -9.72 -6.76 -0.65
N LYS A 107 -10.91 -6.17 -0.51
CA LYS A 107 -11.81 -6.40 0.64
C LYS A 107 -11.10 -6.18 1.97
N THR A 108 -10.33 -5.11 2.04
CA THR A 108 -9.57 -4.73 3.22
C THR A 108 -10.50 -4.39 4.38
N THR A 109 -10.27 -5.04 5.52
CA THR A 109 -11.00 -4.79 6.77
C THR A 109 -10.00 -4.37 7.84
N PRO A 110 -10.07 -3.12 8.35
CA PRO A 110 -9.19 -2.65 9.41
C PRO A 110 -9.35 -3.47 10.69
N ILE A 111 -8.24 -3.73 11.38
CA ILE A 111 -8.21 -4.31 12.73
C ILE A 111 -7.90 -3.20 13.74
N TYR A 112 -6.76 -2.53 13.58
CA TYR A 112 -6.34 -1.38 14.36
C TYR A 112 -5.94 -0.23 13.42
N ARG A 113 -5.08 0.67 13.88
CA ARG A 113 -4.65 1.84 13.08
C ARG A 113 -3.90 1.47 11.81
N ARG A 114 -3.09 0.41 11.84
CA ARG A 114 -2.20 0.00 10.75
C ARG A 114 -2.48 -1.40 10.24
N SER A 115 -2.96 -2.29 11.11
CA SER A 115 -3.25 -3.68 10.77
C SER A 115 -4.63 -3.81 10.13
N TYR A 116 -4.70 -4.74 9.22
CA TYR A 116 -5.91 -5.09 8.49
C TYR A 116 -5.86 -6.53 7.99
N THR A 117 -7.00 -7.10 7.73
CA THR A 117 -7.12 -8.30 6.90
C THR A 117 -7.54 -7.93 5.49
N ALA A 118 -7.10 -8.71 4.50
CA ALA A 118 -7.52 -8.56 3.10
C ALA A 118 -7.52 -9.90 2.38
N VAL A 119 -8.24 -9.99 1.28
CA VAL A 119 -8.09 -11.10 0.33
C VAL A 119 -7.02 -10.71 -0.67
N HIS A 120 -5.94 -11.49 -0.72
CA HIS A 120 -4.81 -11.20 -1.59
C HIS A 120 -4.83 -12.08 -2.85
N TYR A 121 -4.32 -11.49 -3.93
CA TYR A 121 -4.19 -12.11 -5.24
C TYR A 121 -2.79 -11.91 -5.79
N LEU A 122 -2.29 -12.91 -6.50
CA LEU A 122 -1.03 -12.86 -7.23
C LEU A 122 -1.31 -12.59 -8.72
N TYR A 123 -0.60 -11.63 -9.29
CA TYR A 123 -0.65 -11.31 -10.71
C TYR A 123 0.77 -11.32 -11.29
N PRO A 124 1.03 -12.14 -12.35
CA PRO A 124 2.35 -12.24 -12.96
C PRO A 124 2.65 -11.02 -13.84
N LEU A 125 3.87 -10.49 -13.73
CA LEU A 125 4.38 -9.39 -14.56
C LEU A 125 5.40 -9.87 -15.60
N LYS A 126 5.52 -11.19 -15.82
CA LYS A 126 6.43 -11.72 -16.82
C LYS A 126 6.03 -11.24 -18.22
N ARG A 127 7.01 -10.71 -18.94
CA ARG A 127 6.85 -10.21 -20.30
C ARG A 127 7.65 -11.08 -21.27
N ASN A 128 7.14 -11.27 -22.47
CA ASN A 128 7.93 -11.81 -23.58
C ASN A 128 8.85 -10.72 -24.14
N ASP A 129 9.70 -11.09 -25.10
CA ASP A 129 10.65 -10.17 -25.78
C ASP A 129 9.98 -8.96 -26.45
N LYS A 130 8.67 -9.02 -26.68
CA LYS A 130 7.87 -7.92 -27.25
C LYS A 130 7.21 -7.04 -26.17
N GLY A 131 7.52 -7.24 -24.89
CA GLY A 131 6.94 -6.49 -23.77
C GLY A 131 5.49 -6.87 -23.44
N VAL A 132 4.95 -7.92 -24.01
CA VAL A 132 3.59 -8.38 -23.74
C VAL A 132 3.58 -9.32 -22.55
N THR A 133 2.66 -9.13 -21.61
CA THR A 133 2.44 -10.08 -20.51
C THR A 133 2.03 -11.43 -21.06
N THR A 134 2.82 -12.46 -20.78
CA THR A 134 2.60 -13.81 -21.33
C THR A 134 1.47 -14.57 -20.65
N ASN A 135 1.14 -14.16 -19.41
CA ASN A 135 0.01 -14.69 -18.66
C ASN A 135 -0.60 -13.53 -17.86
N ASN A 136 -1.86 -13.24 -18.12
CA ASN A 136 -2.63 -12.20 -17.42
C ASN A 136 -3.71 -12.80 -16.50
N ILE A 137 -3.54 -14.05 -16.09
CA ILE A 137 -4.39 -14.70 -15.09
C ILE A 137 -4.01 -14.18 -13.73
N ILE A 138 -5.01 -13.76 -12.94
CA ILE A 138 -4.85 -13.41 -11.54
C ILE A 138 -5.35 -14.58 -10.70
N GLU A 139 -4.59 -14.95 -9.67
CA GLU A 139 -4.89 -16.09 -8.82
C GLU A 139 -4.99 -15.68 -7.36
N ARG A 140 -5.91 -16.25 -6.61
CA ARG A 140 -5.95 -16.04 -5.16
C ARG A 140 -4.67 -16.56 -4.53
N LEU A 141 -4.16 -15.81 -3.54
CA LEU A 141 -3.03 -16.26 -2.74
C LEU A 141 -3.40 -17.49 -1.90
N SER A 142 -4.63 -17.50 -1.38
CA SER A 142 -5.14 -18.55 -0.48
C SER A 142 -6.66 -18.62 -0.55
N ASP A 143 -7.21 -19.83 -0.48
CA ASP A 143 -8.65 -20.07 -0.40
C ASP A 143 -9.15 -20.16 1.06
N GLY A 144 -8.25 -20.16 2.05
CA GLY A 144 -8.57 -20.32 3.46
C GLY A 144 -9.14 -19.09 4.16
N GLY A 145 -9.36 -17.99 3.43
CA GLY A 145 -9.93 -16.74 3.99
C GLY A 145 -8.96 -15.56 3.93
N PRO A 146 -9.35 -14.41 4.50
CA PRO A 146 -8.52 -13.20 4.50
C PRO A 146 -7.19 -13.38 5.20
N GLN A 147 -6.16 -12.68 4.73
CA GLN A 147 -4.81 -12.74 5.24
C GLN A 147 -4.39 -11.40 5.86
N GLN A 148 -3.50 -11.44 6.84
CA GLN A 148 -2.88 -10.30 7.50
C GLN A 148 -1.38 -10.31 7.28
N ALA A 149 -0.76 -9.14 7.15
CA ALA A 149 0.68 -8.92 7.12
C ALA A 149 1.47 -9.79 6.10
N PRO A 150 1.04 -9.89 4.83
CA PRO A 150 1.75 -10.72 3.86
C PRO A 150 3.14 -10.16 3.56
N VAL A 151 4.11 -11.06 3.34
CA VAL A 151 5.47 -10.74 2.93
C VAL A 151 5.98 -11.73 1.90
N PHE A 152 6.60 -11.23 0.83
CA PHE A 152 7.32 -12.09 -0.13
C PHE A 152 8.66 -12.56 0.43
N SER A 153 9.07 -13.75 0.04
CA SER A 153 10.48 -14.13 0.13
C SER A 153 11.35 -13.26 -0.79
N PRO A 154 12.63 -13.05 -0.49
CA PRO A 154 13.55 -12.24 -1.31
C PRO A 154 13.59 -12.61 -2.79
N ASP A 155 13.43 -13.90 -3.12
CA ASP A 155 13.38 -14.40 -4.50
C ASP A 155 11.98 -14.38 -5.14
N GLY A 156 10.95 -13.91 -4.41
CA GLY A 156 9.58 -13.81 -4.90
C GLY A 156 8.87 -15.15 -5.13
N THR A 157 9.45 -16.28 -4.67
CA THR A 157 8.86 -17.62 -4.89
C THR A 157 7.92 -18.06 -3.79
N MET A 158 7.93 -17.36 -2.66
CA MET A 158 7.06 -17.64 -1.51
C MET A 158 6.40 -16.36 -0.99
N VAL A 159 5.24 -16.53 -0.35
CA VAL A 159 4.58 -15.50 0.44
C VAL A 159 4.24 -16.10 1.80
N ALA A 160 4.70 -15.48 2.89
CA ALA A 160 4.23 -15.77 4.23
C ALA A 160 3.18 -14.75 4.63
N PHE A 161 2.18 -15.18 5.40
CA PHE A 161 1.13 -14.31 5.93
C PHE A 161 0.57 -14.87 7.23
N VAL A 162 -0.24 -14.09 7.92
CA VAL A 162 -0.93 -14.53 9.15
C VAL A 162 -2.42 -14.66 8.87
N ARG A 163 -3.03 -15.73 9.38
CA ARG A 163 -4.46 -15.97 9.45
C ARG A 163 -4.78 -16.65 10.77
N ASP A 164 -5.81 -16.14 11.46
CA ASP A 164 -6.23 -16.67 12.78
C ASP A 164 -5.04 -16.78 13.77
N ASN A 165 -4.19 -15.74 13.80
CA ASN A 165 -2.98 -15.63 14.62
C ASN A 165 -1.89 -16.70 14.34
N ASN A 166 -2.02 -17.45 13.25
CA ASN A 166 -1.03 -18.44 12.81
C ASN A 166 -0.38 -18.03 11.50
N ILE A 167 0.89 -18.40 11.35
CA ILE A 167 1.67 -18.17 10.14
C ILE A 167 1.38 -19.26 9.13
N PHE A 168 1.16 -18.85 7.90
CA PHE A 168 1.01 -19.67 6.71
C PHE A 168 2.07 -19.31 5.67
N LEU A 169 2.49 -20.28 4.89
CA LEU A 169 3.43 -20.12 3.79
C LEU A 169 2.82 -20.64 2.50
N VAL A 170 2.85 -19.81 1.46
CA VAL A 170 2.42 -20.17 0.10
C VAL A 170 3.63 -20.24 -0.81
N LYS A 171 3.80 -21.36 -1.54
CA LYS A 171 4.79 -21.52 -2.60
C LYS A 171 4.16 -21.19 -3.95
N THR A 172 4.50 -20.02 -4.50
CA THR A 172 3.83 -19.45 -5.70
C THR A 172 4.16 -20.19 -7.00
N LEU A 173 5.23 -21.01 -7.02
CA LEU A 173 5.63 -21.80 -8.20
C LEU A 173 4.83 -23.09 -8.36
N TYR A 174 4.08 -23.51 -7.34
CA TYR A 174 3.40 -24.81 -7.28
C TYR A 174 1.88 -24.65 -7.10
N GLY A 175 1.26 -23.79 -7.92
CA GLY A 175 -0.18 -23.55 -7.87
C GLY A 175 -0.62 -22.99 -6.51
N ASN A 176 0.17 -22.07 -5.94
CA ASN A 176 -0.09 -21.45 -4.64
C ASN A 176 -0.29 -22.48 -3.51
N SER A 177 0.59 -23.49 -3.46
CA SER A 177 0.55 -24.51 -2.43
C SER A 177 0.75 -23.89 -1.05
N GLU A 178 -0.26 -23.98 -0.19
CA GLU A 178 -0.28 -23.43 1.17
C GLU A 178 0.15 -24.47 2.20
N SER A 179 0.91 -24.05 3.20
CA SER A 179 1.28 -24.84 4.37
C SER A 179 1.14 -23.99 5.64
N GLN A 180 0.59 -24.54 6.70
CA GLN A 180 0.55 -23.90 8.01
C GLN A 180 1.90 -24.12 8.71
N VAL A 181 2.45 -23.03 9.30
CA VAL A 181 3.77 -23.04 9.95
C VAL A 181 3.65 -23.09 11.47
N THR A 182 2.68 -22.36 12.04
CA THR A 182 2.39 -22.37 13.49
C THR A 182 0.96 -22.84 13.74
N GLU A 183 0.68 -23.45 14.89
CA GLU A 183 -0.62 -24.04 15.21
C GLU A 183 -1.19 -23.57 16.56
N ASP A 184 -0.41 -22.82 17.34
CA ASP A 184 -0.77 -22.39 18.69
C ASP A 184 -1.43 -20.99 18.75
N GLY A 185 -1.59 -20.35 17.60
CA GLY A 185 -2.23 -19.04 17.48
C GLY A 185 -3.68 -19.07 17.96
N LYS A 186 -4.02 -18.11 18.85
CA LYS A 186 -5.34 -18.01 19.42
C LYS A 186 -5.62 -16.58 19.81
N GLN A 187 -6.80 -16.08 19.45
CA GLN A 187 -7.23 -14.74 19.81
C GLN A 187 -7.19 -14.51 21.31
N ASN A 188 -6.66 -13.36 21.73
CA ASN A 188 -6.44 -12.94 23.13
C ASN A 188 -5.58 -13.93 23.93
N ALA A 189 -4.67 -14.64 23.29
CA ALA A 189 -3.76 -15.56 23.95
C ALA A 189 -2.41 -15.64 23.25
N VAL A 190 -2.34 -16.07 21.98
CA VAL A 190 -1.08 -16.23 21.27
C VAL A 190 -1.18 -15.62 19.88
N LEU A 191 -0.24 -14.74 19.55
CA LEU A 191 -0.11 -14.09 18.25
C LEU A 191 1.23 -14.49 17.64
N ASN A 192 1.21 -15.07 16.45
CA ASN A 192 2.41 -15.44 15.72
C ASN A 192 2.61 -14.52 14.51
N GLY A 193 3.75 -13.83 14.42
CA GLY A 193 4.12 -13.03 13.25
C GLY A 193 3.41 -11.68 13.10
N ILE A 194 2.59 -11.31 14.05
CA ILE A 194 1.92 -10.00 14.15
C ILE A 194 2.06 -9.45 15.56
N PRO A 195 2.16 -8.13 15.75
CA PRO A 195 2.21 -7.52 17.08
C PRO A 195 0.83 -7.53 17.76
N ASP A 196 0.84 -7.37 19.07
CA ASP A 196 -0.32 -6.96 19.82
C ASP A 196 -0.67 -5.48 19.56
N TRP A 197 -1.78 -5.01 20.13
CA TRP A 197 -2.23 -3.63 19.96
C TRP A 197 -1.22 -2.60 20.49
N VAL A 198 -0.58 -2.87 21.64
CA VAL A 198 0.36 -1.93 22.27
C VAL A 198 1.61 -1.78 21.40
N TYR A 199 2.16 -2.88 20.90
CA TYR A 199 3.32 -2.84 20.02
C TYR A 199 3.02 -2.20 18.67
N GLU A 200 1.82 -2.39 18.12
CA GLU A 200 1.40 -1.68 16.91
C GLU A 200 1.32 -0.17 17.12
N GLU A 201 0.71 0.30 18.21
CA GLU A 201 0.53 1.73 18.49
C GLU A 201 1.83 2.41 18.86
N GLU A 202 2.63 1.82 19.76
CA GLU A 202 3.83 2.44 20.32
C GLU A 202 5.04 2.35 19.36
N PHE A 203 5.22 1.23 18.66
CA PHE A 203 6.37 1.02 17.77
C PHE A 203 6.04 1.15 16.30
N GLY A 204 4.77 1.25 15.93
CA GLY A 204 4.34 1.61 14.58
C GLY A 204 4.50 0.52 13.52
N PHE A 205 4.57 -0.75 13.89
CA PHE A 205 4.61 -1.87 12.95
C PHE A 205 3.39 -2.79 13.08
N ASN A 206 3.00 -3.43 12.01
CA ASN A 206 1.86 -4.35 11.93
C ASN A 206 2.24 -5.74 11.41
N ARG A 207 3.54 -5.99 11.20
CA ARG A 207 4.12 -7.26 10.79
C ARG A 207 5.34 -7.58 11.63
N ALA A 208 5.40 -8.77 12.20
CA ALA A 208 6.45 -9.26 13.06
C ALA A 208 7.03 -10.59 12.53
N LEU A 209 7.16 -10.71 11.21
CA LEU A 209 7.75 -11.85 10.52
C LEU A 209 8.55 -11.37 9.30
N GLU A 210 9.66 -12.07 9.00
CA GLU A 210 10.56 -11.73 7.88
C GLU A 210 11.35 -12.95 7.42
N PHE A 211 11.60 -13.05 6.12
CA PHE A 211 12.47 -14.08 5.56
C PHE A 211 13.95 -13.76 5.71
N SER A 212 14.80 -14.78 5.86
CA SER A 212 16.24 -14.64 5.66
C SER A 212 16.57 -14.29 4.20
N ALA A 213 17.68 -13.60 3.98
CA ALA A 213 18.10 -13.16 2.65
C ALA A 213 18.30 -14.31 1.64
N ASP A 214 18.58 -15.51 2.12
CA ASP A 214 18.77 -16.73 1.33
C ASP A 214 17.48 -17.58 1.18
N ASN A 215 16.34 -17.07 1.65
CA ASN A 215 15.02 -17.73 1.67
C ASN A 215 14.95 -19.03 2.50
N SER A 216 15.99 -19.36 3.26
CA SER A 216 16.05 -20.64 3.98
C SER A 216 15.31 -20.65 5.30
N MET A 217 15.07 -19.47 5.88
CA MET A 217 14.43 -19.32 7.19
C MET A 217 13.37 -18.24 7.16
N LEU A 218 12.40 -18.38 8.07
CA LEU A 218 11.41 -17.35 8.41
C LEU A 218 11.54 -17.05 9.90
N ALA A 219 11.96 -15.84 10.25
CA ALA A 219 11.97 -15.34 11.61
C ALA A 219 10.63 -14.68 11.94
N PHE A 220 10.15 -14.85 13.16
CA PHE A 220 8.94 -14.17 13.62
C PHE A 220 8.98 -13.92 15.13
N ILE A 221 8.18 -12.98 15.59
CA ILE A 221 7.93 -12.76 17.01
C ILE A 221 6.63 -13.47 17.39
N ARG A 222 6.67 -14.18 18.50
CA ARG A 222 5.51 -14.79 19.15
C ARG A 222 5.18 -13.97 20.40
N PHE A 223 3.98 -13.43 20.45
CA PHE A 223 3.45 -12.75 21.63
C PHE A 223 2.57 -13.73 22.41
N ASP A 224 2.79 -13.80 23.70
CA ASP A 224 1.99 -14.63 24.62
C ASP A 224 1.24 -13.73 25.59
N GLU A 225 -0.06 -13.61 25.38
CA GLU A 225 -0.97 -12.77 26.16
C GLU A 225 -1.84 -13.59 27.13
N THR A 226 -1.51 -14.88 27.34
CA THR A 226 -2.35 -15.78 28.14
C THR A 226 -2.54 -15.33 29.58
N GLU A 227 -1.57 -14.57 30.13
CA GLU A 227 -1.64 -14.02 31.47
C GLU A 227 -2.15 -12.57 31.52
N VAL A 228 -2.49 -11.97 30.36
CA VAL A 228 -3.00 -10.61 30.29
C VAL A 228 -4.52 -10.63 30.63
N PRO A 229 -4.94 -9.95 31.71
CA PRO A 229 -6.33 -9.95 32.10
C PRO A 229 -7.20 -9.18 31.09
N SER A 230 -8.31 -9.77 30.68
CA SER A 230 -9.32 -9.09 29.86
C SER A 230 -10.05 -8.05 30.69
N TYR A 231 -10.15 -6.81 30.17
CA TYR A 231 -10.94 -5.76 30.78
C TYR A 231 -12.18 -5.48 29.94
N GLN A 232 -13.35 -5.55 30.58
CA GLN A 232 -14.62 -5.25 29.92
C GLN A 232 -15.14 -3.88 30.41
N PHE A 233 -15.58 -3.07 29.46
CA PHE A 233 -16.19 -1.76 29.72
C PHE A 233 -17.72 -1.89 29.81
#